data_995986ed5d6b570b07e8ddebddf6a369
#
_entry.id   995986ed5d6b570b07e8ddebddf6a369
#
_cell.length_a   1.000
_cell.length_b   1.000
_cell.length_c   1.000
_cell.angle_alpha   90.00
_cell.angle_beta   90.00
_cell.angle_gamma   90.00
#
_symmetry.space_group_name_H-M   'P 1'
#
loop_
_entity.id
_entity.type
_entity.pdbx_description
1 polymer ?
#
loop_
_entity_poly.entity_id
_entity_poly.type
_entity_poly.pdbx_seq_one_letter_code
_entity_poly.pdbx_strand_id
1 'polypeptide(L)'
;MTYGVAYTDEDRDKVRVMNTNVNQHSENASVLQGFVEGAYNFDLSVTKVSPYVGFTWARVETDAVTDHMGGQAFKTDEIKDDIQIATLGVRTAVPFAMGNMPVALTADLGWSHYFGDTEGIVNIQMGEGGKFAAIEGSELKDQANLGLGIVGQVAKHATVGVSYSGSWGSNINTHGIFANVRFNF
;
A
#
# COMPACT_ATOMS: atom_id res chain seq x y z
N MET A 1 -1.77 10.59 -16.55
CA MET A 1 -2.85 10.60 -15.54
C MET A 1 -3.24 9.15 -15.29
N THR A 2 -3.24 8.72 -14.06
CA THR A 2 -3.63 7.36 -13.66
C THR A 2 -4.74 7.47 -12.62
N TYR A 3 -5.74 6.61 -12.72
CA TYR A 3 -6.84 6.53 -11.76
C TYR A 3 -7.24 5.07 -11.58
N GLY A 4 -7.83 4.76 -10.44
CA GLY A 4 -8.32 3.42 -10.16
C GLY A 4 -9.29 3.41 -8.99
N VAL A 5 -10.06 2.33 -8.93
CA VAL A 5 -10.95 2.00 -7.81
C VAL A 5 -10.68 0.54 -7.47
N ALA A 6 -10.53 0.24 -6.19
CA ALA A 6 -10.41 -1.11 -5.68
C ALA A 6 -11.45 -1.34 -4.59
N TYR A 7 -12.02 -2.53 -4.56
CA TYR A 7 -12.88 -3.02 -3.50
C TYR A 7 -12.33 -4.35 -3.01
N THR A 8 -12.22 -4.51 -1.71
CA THR A 8 -11.81 -5.77 -1.08
C THR A 8 -12.80 -6.07 0.04
N ASP A 9 -13.28 -7.30 0.07
CA ASP A 9 -14.12 -7.84 1.11
C ASP A 9 -13.38 -9.03 1.72
N GLU A 10 -13.26 -9.07 3.02
CA GLU A 10 -12.50 -10.09 3.73
C GLU A 10 -13.34 -10.67 4.86
N ASP A 11 -13.74 -11.94 4.67
CA ASP A 11 -14.37 -12.76 5.70
C ASP A 11 -13.28 -13.46 6.51
N ARG A 12 -13.18 -13.19 7.79
CA ARG A 12 -12.23 -13.85 8.69
C ARG A 12 -12.94 -14.72 9.69
N ASP A 13 -12.81 -16.03 9.52
CA ASP A 13 -13.21 -17.02 10.53
C ASP A 13 -12.07 -17.21 11.54
N LYS A 14 -12.25 -16.70 12.75
CA LYS A 14 -11.33 -16.97 13.87
C LYS A 14 -11.86 -18.11 14.73
N VAL A 15 -11.16 -19.24 14.72
CA VAL A 15 -11.41 -20.36 15.64
C VAL A 15 -10.52 -20.19 16.88
N ARG A 16 -11.11 -19.85 18.03
CA ARG A 16 -10.39 -19.79 19.30
C ARG A 16 -10.73 -21.02 20.12
N VAL A 17 -9.75 -21.90 20.30
CA VAL A 17 -9.89 -23.07 21.19
C VAL A 17 -9.36 -22.69 22.56
N MET A 18 -10.23 -22.41 23.50
CA MET A 18 -9.92 -22.30 24.91
C MET A 18 -10.78 -23.31 25.67
N ASN A 19 -10.12 -24.35 26.17
CA ASN A 19 -10.64 -25.26 27.17
C ASN A 19 -12.06 -25.81 26.92
N THR A 20 -12.24 -26.60 25.85
CA THR A 20 -13.45 -27.38 25.50
C THR A 20 -14.64 -26.62 24.85
N ASN A 21 -14.62 -25.32 24.72
CA ASN A 21 -15.60 -24.60 23.92
C ASN A 21 -14.95 -23.99 22.67
N VAL A 22 -15.41 -24.39 21.50
CA VAL A 22 -15.03 -23.81 20.21
C VAL A 22 -15.99 -22.65 19.95
N ASN A 23 -15.53 -21.42 20.11
CA ASN A 23 -16.28 -20.26 19.64
C ASN A 23 -15.79 -19.94 18.22
N GLN A 24 -16.69 -20.09 17.26
CA GLN A 24 -16.50 -19.55 15.90
C GLN A 24 -16.94 -18.10 15.90
N HIS A 25 -16.06 -17.25 15.44
CA HIS A 25 -16.32 -15.83 15.28
C HIS A 25 -16.01 -15.42 13.85
N SER A 26 -16.99 -14.86 13.16
CA SER A 26 -16.82 -14.27 11.82
C SER A 26 -16.70 -12.77 11.97
N GLU A 27 -15.61 -12.21 11.50
CA GLU A 27 -15.41 -10.77 11.36
C GLU A 27 -15.41 -10.44 9.87
N ASN A 28 -16.31 -9.58 9.43
CA ASN A 28 -16.34 -9.08 8.06
C ASN A 28 -15.72 -7.68 8.05
N ALA A 29 -14.77 -7.48 7.17
CA ALA A 29 -14.17 -6.19 6.92
C ALA A 29 -14.23 -5.90 5.42
N SER A 30 -14.71 -4.72 5.06
CA SER A 30 -14.71 -4.26 3.68
C SER A 30 -13.90 -2.99 3.50
N VAL A 31 -13.19 -2.88 2.39
CA VAL A 31 -12.41 -1.70 2.02
C VAL A 31 -12.81 -1.25 0.63
N LEU A 32 -13.29 -0.02 0.53
CA LEU A 32 -13.52 0.66 -0.75
C LEU A 32 -12.47 1.76 -0.91
N GLN A 33 -11.73 1.72 -2.01
CA GLN A 33 -10.65 2.65 -2.28
C GLN A 33 -10.77 3.25 -3.68
N GLY A 34 -10.52 4.56 -3.79
CA GLY A 34 -10.38 5.27 -5.05
C GLY A 34 -9.12 6.12 -5.07
N PHE A 35 -8.46 6.22 -6.21
CA PHE A 35 -7.28 7.07 -6.34
C PHE A 35 -7.21 7.77 -7.70
N VAL A 36 -6.53 8.91 -7.71
CA VAL A 36 -6.17 9.66 -8.91
C VAL A 36 -4.74 10.18 -8.77
N GLU A 37 -3.95 10.07 -9.83
CA GLU A 37 -2.58 10.58 -9.88
C GLU A 37 -2.36 11.32 -11.19
N GLY A 38 -1.75 12.49 -11.10
CA GLY A 38 -1.23 13.27 -12.23
C GLY A 38 0.30 13.33 -12.15
N ALA A 39 0.98 13.04 -13.26
CA ALA A 39 2.42 13.15 -13.37
C ALA A 39 2.80 13.85 -14.66
N TYR A 40 3.92 14.56 -14.63
CA TYR A 40 4.52 15.16 -15.82
C TYR A 40 5.93 14.63 -16.02
N ASN A 41 6.24 14.18 -17.25
CA ASN A 41 7.52 13.56 -17.56
C ASN A 41 8.46 14.59 -18.20
N PHE A 42 9.60 14.80 -17.59
CA PHE A 42 10.72 15.55 -18.14
C PHE A 42 11.78 14.57 -18.63
N ASP A 43 12.09 14.64 -19.93
CA ASP A 43 13.17 13.87 -20.52
C ASP A 43 14.47 14.69 -20.44
N LEU A 44 15.37 14.33 -19.54
CA LEU A 44 16.68 14.95 -19.33
C LEU A 44 17.77 14.07 -19.91
N SER A 45 17.97 14.13 -21.22
CA SER A 45 18.99 13.36 -21.98
C SER A 45 18.96 11.86 -21.70
N VAL A 46 19.59 11.43 -20.59
CA VAL A 46 19.71 10.02 -20.20
C VAL A 46 18.79 9.63 -19.03
N THR A 47 18.08 10.58 -18.44
CA THR A 47 17.28 10.36 -17.25
C THR A 47 15.88 10.90 -17.46
N LYS A 48 14.87 10.14 -17.05
CA LYS A 48 13.49 10.61 -16.98
C LYS A 48 13.17 11.01 -15.55
N VAL A 49 12.66 12.22 -15.37
CA VAL A 49 12.24 12.75 -14.07
C VAL A 49 10.75 13.08 -14.16
N SER A 50 9.96 12.54 -13.24
CA SER A 50 8.51 12.64 -13.26
C SER A 50 7.99 13.11 -11.90
N PRO A 51 7.86 14.42 -11.66
CA PRO A 51 7.08 14.89 -10.52
C PRO A 51 5.63 14.45 -10.65
N TYR A 52 5.02 14.13 -9.52
CA TYR A 52 3.63 13.69 -9.47
C TYR A 52 2.91 14.23 -8.24
N VAL A 53 1.61 14.32 -8.37
CA VAL A 53 0.68 14.60 -7.29
C VAL A 53 -0.43 13.55 -7.34
N GLY A 54 -0.78 13.00 -6.19
CA GLY A 54 -1.80 11.98 -6.05
C GLY A 54 -2.79 12.31 -4.95
N PHE A 55 -3.99 11.79 -5.10
CA PHE A 55 -5.01 11.79 -4.05
C PHE A 55 -5.63 10.40 -3.98
N THR A 56 -5.70 9.85 -2.77
CA THR A 56 -6.37 8.58 -2.48
C THR A 56 -7.43 8.83 -1.44
N TRP A 57 -8.60 8.21 -1.64
CA TRP A 57 -9.66 8.12 -0.65
C TRP A 57 -9.92 6.64 -0.38
N ALA A 58 -10.04 6.27 0.88
CA ALA A 58 -10.37 4.92 1.30
C ALA A 58 -11.41 4.96 2.41
N ARG A 59 -12.38 4.06 2.34
CA ARG A 59 -13.34 3.78 3.39
C ARG A 59 -13.13 2.35 3.86
N VAL A 60 -12.97 2.20 5.16
CA VAL A 60 -12.85 0.91 5.83
C VAL A 60 -14.09 0.74 6.69
N GLU A 61 -14.80 -0.37 6.52
CA GLU A 61 -15.95 -0.74 7.34
C GLU A 61 -15.63 -2.08 7.98
N THR A 62 -15.76 -2.15 9.30
CA THR A 62 -15.62 -3.40 10.07
C THR A 62 -16.91 -3.60 10.84
N ASP A 63 -17.56 -4.74 10.66
CA ASP A 63 -18.82 -5.07 11.31
C ASP A 63 -18.68 -5.15 12.84
N ALA A 64 -19.77 -4.83 13.53
CA ALA A 64 -19.86 -4.96 14.98
C ALA A 64 -19.69 -6.42 15.40
N VAL A 65 -18.79 -6.63 16.36
CA VAL A 65 -18.43 -7.95 16.86
C VAL A 65 -18.98 -8.16 18.26
N THR A 66 -19.63 -9.31 18.48
CA THR A 66 -20.03 -9.75 19.82
C THR A 66 -19.25 -11.00 20.18
N ASP A 67 -18.32 -10.90 21.11
CA ASP A 67 -17.55 -12.03 21.65
C ASP A 67 -18.06 -12.40 23.05
N HIS A 68 -18.02 -13.69 23.39
CA HIS A 68 -18.42 -14.20 24.71
C HIS A 68 -17.19 -14.81 25.39
N MET A 69 -16.70 -14.16 26.42
CA MET A 69 -15.58 -14.66 27.22
C MET A 69 -16.01 -14.84 28.69
N GLY A 70 -15.95 -16.09 29.18
CA GLY A 70 -16.26 -16.38 30.56
C GLY A 70 -17.70 -16.11 30.99
N GLY A 71 -18.68 -16.18 30.06
CA GLY A 71 -20.09 -15.92 30.31
C GLY A 71 -20.48 -14.44 30.25
N GLN A 72 -19.56 -13.55 29.92
CA GLN A 72 -19.83 -12.14 29.65
C GLN A 72 -19.71 -11.86 28.15
N ALA A 73 -20.69 -11.09 27.61
CA ALA A 73 -20.67 -10.63 26.23
C ALA A 73 -19.88 -9.32 26.14
N PHE A 74 -18.85 -9.32 25.29
CA PHE A 74 -18.14 -8.10 24.89
C PHE A 74 -18.65 -7.69 23.51
N LYS A 75 -19.16 -6.50 23.41
CA LYS A 75 -19.58 -5.90 22.13
C LYS A 75 -18.54 -4.88 21.68
N THR A 76 -18.08 -5.03 20.45
CA THR A 76 -17.36 -3.97 19.73
C THR A 76 -18.34 -3.37 18.73
N ASP A 77 -18.47 -2.05 18.70
CA ASP A 77 -19.33 -1.36 17.77
C ASP A 77 -18.76 -1.44 16.34
N GLU A 78 -19.62 -1.25 15.34
CA GLU A 78 -19.24 -1.08 13.95
C GLU A 78 -18.26 0.10 13.82
N ILE A 79 -17.14 -0.12 13.15
CA ILE A 79 -16.12 0.92 12.89
C ILE A 79 -16.21 1.29 11.41
N LYS A 80 -16.34 2.59 11.16
CA LYS A 80 -16.30 3.18 9.81
C LYS A 80 -15.29 4.30 9.80
N ASP A 81 -14.19 4.06 9.09
CA ASP A 81 -13.10 5.04 8.96
C ASP A 81 -13.01 5.54 7.52
N ASP A 82 -13.04 6.85 7.35
CA ASP A 82 -12.80 7.53 6.09
C ASP A 82 -11.41 8.17 6.11
N ILE A 83 -10.51 7.69 5.25
CA ILE A 83 -9.15 8.15 5.14
C ILE A 83 -8.92 8.80 3.78
N GLN A 84 -8.30 9.97 3.80
CA GLN A 84 -7.89 10.68 2.60
C GLN A 84 -6.37 10.90 2.65
N ILE A 85 -5.69 10.71 1.52
CA ILE A 85 -4.23 10.82 1.43
C ILE A 85 -3.89 11.71 0.24
N ALA A 86 -3.25 12.84 0.51
CA ALA A 86 -2.61 13.63 -0.54
C ALA A 86 -1.13 13.26 -0.62
N THR A 87 -0.64 13.00 -1.81
CA THR A 87 0.75 12.63 -2.05
C THR A 87 1.39 13.59 -3.05
N LEU A 88 2.61 14.04 -2.74
CA LEU A 88 3.48 14.77 -3.64
C LEU A 88 4.81 14.04 -3.74
N GLY A 89 5.34 13.90 -4.95
CA GLY A 89 6.60 13.19 -5.10
C GLY A 89 7.27 13.39 -6.45
N VAL A 90 8.41 12.72 -6.58
CA VAL A 90 9.19 12.68 -7.82
C VAL A 90 9.70 11.27 -8.06
N ARG A 91 9.50 10.79 -9.28
CA ARG A 91 10.05 9.52 -9.77
C ARG A 91 11.15 9.79 -10.77
N THR A 92 12.16 8.96 -10.77
CA THR A 92 13.22 8.99 -11.77
C THR A 92 13.56 7.60 -12.26
N ALA A 93 13.96 7.51 -13.51
CA ALA A 93 14.48 6.29 -14.12
C ALA A 93 15.72 6.61 -14.94
N VAL A 94 16.80 5.91 -14.64
CA VAL A 94 18.08 6.03 -15.33
C VAL A 94 18.35 4.73 -16.09
N PRO A 95 18.13 4.70 -17.42
CA PRO A 95 18.47 3.54 -18.23
C PRO A 95 19.99 3.43 -18.41
N PHE A 96 20.50 2.20 -18.37
CA PHE A 96 21.89 1.89 -18.68
C PHE A 96 21.98 0.46 -19.24
N ALA A 97 23.17 0.09 -19.73
CA ALA A 97 23.43 -1.26 -20.23
C ALA A 97 24.38 -1.99 -19.30
N MET A 98 24.02 -3.20 -18.91
CA MET A 98 24.90 -4.12 -18.20
C MET A 98 25.30 -5.26 -19.16
N GLY A 99 26.44 -5.09 -19.83
CA GLY A 99 26.77 -5.88 -21.01
C GLY A 99 25.76 -5.64 -22.15
N ASN A 100 25.10 -6.69 -22.62
CA ASN A 100 24.04 -6.60 -23.64
C ASN A 100 22.63 -6.50 -23.06
N MET A 101 22.48 -6.42 -21.76
CA MET A 101 21.20 -6.38 -21.09
C MET A 101 20.80 -4.93 -20.80
N PRO A 102 19.66 -4.45 -21.33
CA PRO A 102 19.12 -3.16 -20.95
C PRO A 102 18.59 -3.21 -19.51
N VAL A 103 19.04 -2.27 -18.69
CA VAL A 103 18.71 -2.16 -17.27
C VAL A 103 18.26 -0.73 -16.98
N ALA A 104 17.39 -0.54 -16.02
CA ALA A 104 17.03 0.76 -15.48
C ALA A 104 17.13 0.75 -13.96
N LEU A 105 17.76 1.79 -13.41
CA LEU A 105 17.65 2.16 -12.00
C LEU A 105 16.43 3.07 -11.86
N THR A 106 15.62 2.83 -10.84
CA THR A 106 14.45 3.66 -10.52
C THR A 106 14.57 4.18 -9.10
N ALA A 107 14.16 5.42 -8.90
CA ALA A 107 13.99 5.99 -7.57
C ALA A 107 12.66 6.75 -7.51
N ASP A 108 12.02 6.69 -6.36
CA ASP A 108 10.78 7.40 -6.04
C ASP A 108 10.97 8.04 -4.66
N LEU A 109 10.77 9.34 -4.57
CA LEU A 109 10.76 10.08 -3.31
C LEU A 109 9.43 10.81 -3.21
N GLY A 110 8.72 10.60 -2.12
CA GLY A 110 7.40 11.17 -1.91
C GLY A 110 7.16 11.59 -0.47
N TRP A 111 6.21 12.49 -0.33
CA TRP A 111 5.61 12.87 0.93
C TRP A 111 4.10 12.70 0.84
N SER A 112 3.51 12.10 1.85
CA SER A 112 2.08 11.87 1.95
C SER A 112 1.54 12.52 3.22
N HIS A 113 0.41 13.20 3.08
CA HIS A 113 -0.34 13.76 4.20
C HIS A 113 -1.69 13.08 4.30
N TYR A 114 -2.03 12.64 5.51
CA TYR A 114 -3.23 11.88 5.82
C TYR A 114 -4.26 12.79 6.49
N PHE A 115 -5.50 12.71 6.04
CA PHE A 115 -6.65 13.43 6.56
C PHE A 115 -7.72 12.42 6.99
N GLY A 116 -8.56 12.79 7.96
CA GLY A 116 -9.68 11.99 8.44
C GLY A 116 -9.33 11.16 9.66
N ASP A 117 -10.03 10.05 9.83
CA ASP A 117 -9.90 9.18 11.01
C ASP A 117 -8.68 8.28 10.86
N THR A 118 -7.55 8.75 11.37
CA THR A 118 -6.25 8.07 11.24
C THR A 118 -5.90 7.21 12.46
N GLU A 119 -6.85 6.99 13.37
CA GLU A 119 -6.66 6.23 14.61
C GLU A 119 -7.02 4.73 14.49
N GLY A 120 -7.00 4.15 13.31
CA GLY A 120 -7.38 2.75 13.06
C GLY A 120 -6.28 1.91 12.41
N ILE A 121 -6.47 0.58 12.38
CA ILE A 121 -5.62 -0.32 11.60
C ILE A 121 -6.11 -0.30 10.16
N VAL A 122 -5.35 0.28 9.25
CA VAL A 122 -5.67 0.25 7.83
C VAL A 122 -4.49 -0.25 7.02
N ASN A 123 -4.72 -1.31 6.25
CA ASN A 123 -3.78 -1.77 5.22
C ASN A 123 -4.22 -1.20 3.87
N ILE A 124 -3.57 -0.16 3.42
CA ILE A 124 -3.86 0.46 2.12
C ILE A 124 -2.82 0.02 1.10
N GLN A 125 -3.26 -0.63 0.03
CA GLN A 125 -2.43 -0.98 -1.11
C GLN A 125 -2.60 0.07 -2.21
N MET A 126 -1.52 0.74 -2.60
CA MET A 126 -1.54 1.73 -3.68
C MET A 126 -0.98 1.12 -4.97
N GLY A 127 -1.85 0.82 -5.93
CA GLY A 127 -1.50 0.43 -7.30
C GLY A 127 -0.91 -0.97 -7.49
N GLU A 128 -0.65 -1.37 -8.74
CA GLU A 128 0.04 -2.63 -9.10
C GLU A 128 1.51 -2.59 -8.65
N GLY A 129 1.88 -3.45 -7.72
CA GLY A 129 3.20 -3.43 -7.05
C GLY A 129 3.22 -2.54 -5.82
N GLY A 130 2.05 -2.23 -5.27
CA GLY A 130 1.76 -1.22 -4.29
C GLY A 130 2.49 -1.32 -2.97
N LYS A 131 2.71 -0.16 -2.43
CA LYS A 131 3.21 0.04 -1.06
C LYS A 131 2.06 -0.26 -0.10
N PHE A 132 2.33 -1.08 0.91
CA PHE A 132 1.40 -1.28 2.02
C PHE A 132 1.71 -0.27 3.12
N ALA A 133 0.71 0.44 3.59
CA ALA A 133 0.78 1.17 4.84
C ALA A 133 -0.14 0.47 5.85
N ALA A 134 0.44 -0.06 6.93
CA ALA A 134 -0.32 -0.54 8.06
C ALA A 134 -0.32 0.56 9.12
N ILE A 135 -1.48 0.98 9.57
CA ILE A 135 -1.65 1.97 10.63
C ILE A 135 -2.30 1.25 11.80
N GLU A 136 -1.57 1.07 12.87
CA GLU A 136 -2.08 0.46 14.10
C GLU A 136 -2.06 1.51 15.23
N GLY A 137 -3.23 2.03 15.60
CA GLY A 137 -3.47 2.77 16.84
C GLY A 137 -2.68 4.07 17.04
N SER A 138 -2.22 4.74 15.99
CA SER A 138 -1.43 5.96 16.09
C SER A 138 -1.86 6.98 15.04
N GLU A 139 -2.04 8.21 15.45
CA GLU A 139 -2.36 9.32 14.55
C GLU A 139 -1.20 9.53 13.56
N LEU A 140 -1.39 9.11 12.31
CA LEU A 140 -0.44 9.33 11.22
C LEU A 140 -0.90 10.54 10.41
N LYS A 141 -0.13 11.63 10.49
CA LYS A 141 -0.41 12.85 9.70
C LYS A 141 0.49 12.96 8.48
N ASP A 142 1.77 12.71 8.66
CA ASP A 142 2.79 12.90 7.63
C ASP A 142 3.67 11.67 7.48
N GLN A 143 3.99 11.32 6.25
CA GLN A 143 4.84 10.19 5.92
C GLN A 143 5.78 10.53 4.76
N ALA A 144 7.07 10.31 4.96
CA ALA A 144 8.06 10.30 3.88
C ALA A 144 8.15 8.92 3.26
N ASN A 145 8.24 8.85 1.94
CA ASN A 145 8.30 7.60 1.18
C ASN A 145 9.55 7.57 0.31
N LEU A 146 10.25 6.45 0.29
CA LEU A 146 11.39 6.19 -0.58
C LEU A 146 11.20 4.84 -1.28
N GLY A 147 11.30 4.84 -2.60
CA GLY A 147 11.39 3.66 -3.43
C GLY A 147 12.72 3.65 -4.16
N LEU A 148 13.41 2.52 -4.19
CA LEU A 148 14.59 2.29 -5.01
C LEU A 148 14.43 0.96 -5.73
N GLY A 149 14.78 0.90 -7.01
CA GLY A 149 14.62 -0.32 -7.78
C GLY A 149 15.65 -0.48 -8.89
N ILE A 150 15.84 -1.71 -9.29
CA ILE A 150 16.57 -2.09 -10.48
C ILE A 150 15.71 -3.05 -11.29
N VAL A 151 15.58 -2.76 -12.57
CA VAL A 151 14.78 -3.55 -13.50
C VAL A 151 15.64 -3.87 -14.72
N GLY A 152 15.70 -5.12 -15.13
CA GLY A 152 16.47 -5.56 -16.30
C GLY A 152 15.65 -6.47 -17.21
N GLN A 153 15.83 -6.31 -18.53
CA GLN A 153 15.25 -7.21 -19.54
C GLN A 153 16.18 -8.40 -19.74
N VAL A 154 15.85 -9.53 -19.11
CA VAL A 154 16.67 -10.76 -19.12
C VAL A 154 16.44 -11.62 -20.37
N ALA A 155 15.31 -11.41 -21.07
CA ALA A 155 14.98 -12.05 -22.36
C ALA A 155 14.08 -11.14 -23.18
N LYS A 156 13.84 -11.49 -24.46
CA LYS A 156 12.98 -10.69 -25.38
C LYS A 156 11.58 -10.42 -24.79
N HIS A 157 11.07 -11.36 -23.99
CA HIS A 157 9.74 -11.32 -23.44
C HIS A 157 9.74 -11.40 -21.90
N ALA A 158 10.89 -11.28 -21.24
CA ALA A 158 11.00 -11.39 -19.80
C ALA A 158 11.78 -10.22 -19.19
N THR A 159 11.18 -9.61 -18.18
CA THR A 159 11.79 -8.54 -17.37
C THR A 159 11.80 -8.98 -15.91
N VAL A 160 12.90 -8.76 -15.22
CA VAL A 160 13.06 -9.04 -13.78
C VAL A 160 13.36 -7.74 -13.07
N GLY A 161 12.74 -7.54 -11.93
CA GLY A 161 12.95 -6.38 -11.08
C GLY A 161 13.13 -6.74 -9.62
N VAL A 162 13.97 -5.97 -8.93
CA VAL A 162 14.08 -5.96 -7.48
C VAL A 162 13.94 -4.52 -7.01
N SER A 163 13.14 -4.31 -5.97
CA SER A 163 12.94 -2.98 -5.40
C SER A 163 12.88 -3.01 -3.88
N TYR A 164 13.33 -1.92 -3.29
CA TYR A 164 13.16 -1.57 -1.89
C TYR A 164 12.09 -0.47 -1.79
N SER A 165 11.25 -0.54 -0.77
CA SER A 165 10.32 0.51 -0.38
C SER A 165 10.47 0.77 1.11
N GLY A 166 10.62 2.02 1.49
CA GLY A 166 10.62 2.48 2.87
C GLY A 166 9.64 3.62 3.06
N SER A 167 8.98 3.65 4.19
CA SER A 167 8.09 4.74 4.59
C SER A 167 8.35 5.09 6.06
N TRP A 168 8.44 6.39 6.33
CA TRP A 168 8.73 6.93 7.66
C TRP A 168 7.67 7.96 8.02
N GLY A 169 6.90 7.68 9.05
CA GLY A 169 5.90 8.59 9.64
C GLY A 169 6.18 8.85 11.10
N SER A 170 5.35 9.66 11.73
CA SER A 170 5.54 10.10 13.13
C SER A 170 5.66 8.94 14.11
N ASN A 171 4.94 7.85 13.88
CA ASN A 171 4.87 6.70 14.81
C ASN A 171 5.02 5.34 14.11
N ILE A 172 5.16 5.32 12.78
CA ILE A 172 5.23 4.08 11.98
C ILE A 172 6.38 4.18 10.99
N ASN A 173 7.22 3.15 10.98
CA ASN A 173 8.24 2.94 9.97
C ASN A 173 8.01 1.59 9.30
N THR A 174 7.93 1.59 7.97
CA THR A 174 7.71 0.38 7.19
C THR A 174 8.83 0.19 6.18
N HIS A 175 9.29 -1.04 6.02
CA HIS A 175 10.33 -1.41 5.06
C HIS A 175 9.94 -2.68 4.32
N GLY A 176 10.20 -2.73 3.03
CA GLY A 176 9.92 -3.89 2.21
C GLY A 176 10.91 -4.07 1.08
N ILE A 177 11.19 -5.33 0.73
CA ILE A 177 11.93 -5.70 -0.46
C ILE A 177 11.01 -6.55 -1.33
N PHE A 178 10.91 -6.21 -2.61
CA PHE A 178 10.03 -6.87 -3.57
C PHE A 178 10.86 -7.36 -4.76
N ALA A 179 10.52 -8.55 -5.24
CA ALA A 179 11.03 -9.06 -6.51
C ALA A 179 9.84 -9.35 -7.42
N ASN A 180 9.96 -9.01 -8.69
CA ASN A 180 8.94 -9.28 -9.69
C ASN A 180 9.54 -9.86 -10.97
N VAL A 181 8.74 -10.64 -11.67
CA VAL A 181 9.05 -11.15 -13.01
C VAL A 181 7.82 -10.86 -13.88
N ARG A 182 8.04 -10.24 -15.03
CA ARG A 182 6.99 -9.94 -16.00
C ARG A 182 7.30 -10.65 -17.31
N PHE A 183 6.31 -11.35 -17.84
CA PHE A 183 6.34 -11.94 -19.17
C PHE A 183 5.37 -11.19 -20.10
N ASN A 184 5.83 -10.82 -21.30
CA ASN A 184 5.00 -10.22 -22.34
C ASN A 184 4.83 -11.28 -23.45
N PHE A 185 3.58 -11.64 -23.75
CA PHE A 185 3.23 -12.64 -24.79
C PHE A 185 2.80 -11.95 -26.07
#